data_7c7b39238382beb23d287a87dad94ec8
#
_entry.id   7c7b39238382beb23d287a87dad94ec8
#
_cell.length_a   1.000
_cell.length_b   1.000
_cell.length_c   1.000
_cell.angle_alpha   90.00
_cell.angle_beta   90.00
_cell.angle_gamma   90.00
#
_symmetry.space_group_name_H-M   'P 1'
#
loop_
_entity.id
_entity.type
_entity.pdbx_description
1 polymer ?
#
loop_
_entity_poly.entity_id
_entity_poly.type
_entity_poly.pdbx_seq_one_letter_code
_entity_poly.pdbx_strand_id
1 'polypeptide(L)'
;MILSDRLLTLFNGATFSERAMGTARYEIQDALRTDTVCPTCERLSNCKLDSPGWQVFFDSAAAERYRRPVFRYGKCPYWQAQEVHQQVENAVGKRFAVRSFLTWIHTEENEPAFNTAKDYADQLTKDTTSGLMFVGNVGTGKTHLAVSILKVALDRGISGAIVVMPKLLEEIRQAYGDKEADQRLAQRAREKHFLVLDDLGVEKPTDWVREQLYLLVNHRYEHLLPTICTTNLGLKEMERSIGTRTVDRLIEMCLIIPFTGESRRRR
;
A
#
# COMPACT_ATOMS: atom_id res chain seq x y z
N MET A 1 -2.47 -45.01 15.53
CA MET A 1 -3.61 -44.06 15.43
C MET A 1 -3.69 -43.61 13.99
N ILE A 2 -4.75 -43.95 13.29
CA ILE A 2 -4.96 -43.49 11.90
C ILE A 2 -5.28 -41.99 12.01
N LEU A 3 -4.40 -41.17 11.49
CA LEU A 3 -4.67 -39.70 11.37
C LEU A 3 -5.96 -39.54 10.55
N SER A 4 -6.90 -38.72 11.01
CA SER A 4 -8.07 -38.40 10.20
C SER A 4 -7.63 -37.77 8.90
N ASP A 5 -8.38 -37.96 7.81
CA ASP A 5 -8.07 -37.37 6.48
C ASP A 5 -7.83 -35.85 6.56
N ARG A 6 -8.53 -35.19 7.47
CA ARG A 6 -8.35 -33.75 7.74
C ARG A 6 -6.97 -33.39 8.28
N LEU A 7 -6.40 -34.22 9.17
CA LEU A 7 -5.05 -33.98 9.70
C LEU A 7 -3.99 -34.28 8.65
N LEU A 8 -4.19 -35.29 7.82
CA LEU A 8 -3.30 -35.58 6.70
C LEU A 8 -3.28 -34.44 5.70
N THR A 9 -4.43 -33.87 5.39
CA THR A 9 -4.53 -32.67 4.52
C THR A 9 -3.86 -31.47 5.15
N LEU A 10 -4.14 -31.16 6.43
CA LEU A 10 -3.54 -30.05 7.16
C LEU A 10 -2.00 -30.12 7.18
N PHE A 11 -1.46 -31.32 7.35
CA PHE A 11 -0.01 -31.54 7.43
C PHE A 11 0.65 -31.82 6.08
N ASN A 12 -0.05 -31.71 4.97
CA ASN A 12 0.47 -32.06 3.64
C ASN A 12 1.07 -33.47 3.57
N GLY A 13 0.45 -34.43 4.27
CA GLY A 13 0.91 -35.80 4.35
C GLY A 13 2.02 -36.08 5.37
N ALA A 14 2.53 -35.08 6.07
CA ALA A 14 3.54 -35.29 7.12
C ALA A 14 2.95 -35.99 8.36
N THR A 15 3.75 -36.81 9.03
CA THR A 15 3.37 -37.53 10.26
C THR A 15 4.27 -37.10 11.43
N PHE A 16 3.69 -37.04 12.63
CA PHE A 16 4.38 -36.60 13.84
C PHE A 16 4.08 -37.59 14.99
N SER A 17 4.98 -37.62 16.00
CA SER A 17 4.76 -38.43 17.18
C SER A 17 3.55 -37.95 18.00
N GLU A 18 2.92 -38.84 18.76
CA GLU A 18 1.79 -38.47 19.64
C GLU A 18 2.16 -37.36 20.63
N ARG A 19 3.36 -37.39 21.17
CA ARG A 19 3.88 -36.35 22.06
C ARG A 19 3.98 -34.99 21.37
N ALA A 20 4.49 -34.95 20.14
CA ALA A 20 4.58 -33.74 19.35
C ALA A 20 3.20 -33.20 18.97
N MET A 21 2.26 -34.06 18.64
CA MET A 21 0.85 -33.70 18.39
C MET A 21 0.16 -33.16 19.64
N GLY A 22 0.45 -33.76 20.79
CA GLY A 22 -0.12 -33.31 22.07
C GLY A 22 0.36 -31.92 22.48
N THR A 23 1.62 -31.56 22.21
CA THR A 23 2.15 -30.24 22.50
C THR A 23 1.61 -29.15 21.61
N ALA A 24 1.15 -29.46 20.40
CA ALA A 24 0.60 -28.52 19.44
C ALA A 24 -0.94 -28.62 19.32
N ARG A 25 -1.61 -29.15 20.34
CA ARG A 25 -3.05 -29.47 20.28
C ARG A 25 -3.93 -28.26 19.98
N TYR A 26 -3.65 -27.13 20.60
CA TYR A 26 -4.43 -25.89 20.42
C TYR A 26 -4.22 -25.31 19.02
N GLU A 27 -2.99 -25.23 18.57
CA GLU A 27 -2.66 -24.72 17.23
C GLU A 27 -3.25 -25.60 16.12
N ILE A 28 -3.28 -26.93 16.32
CA ILE A 28 -3.94 -27.87 15.41
C ILE A 28 -5.44 -27.60 15.34
N GLN A 29 -6.09 -27.39 16.48
CA GLN A 29 -7.52 -27.08 16.51
C GLN A 29 -7.82 -25.76 15.81
N ASP A 30 -7.03 -24.72 16.05
CA ASP A 30 -7.18 -23.41 15.42
C ASP A 30 -6.96 -23.48 13.90
N ALA A 31 -5.96 -24.24 13.44
CA ALA A 31 -5.70 -24.46 12.03
C ALA A 31 -6.87 -25.20 11.34
N LEU A 32 -7.38 -26.27 11.94
CA LEU A 32 -8.57 -27.00 11.44
C LEU A 32 -9.82 -26.13 11.39
N ARG A 33 -10.00 -25.22 12.37
CA ARG A 33 -11.08 -24.23 12.36
C ARG A 33 -10.89 -23.23 11.23
N THR A 34 -9.67 -22.73 11.02
CA THR A 34 -9.32 -21.85 9.91
C THR A 34 -9.72 -22.48 8.58
N ASP A 35 -9.32 -23.72 8.32
CA ASP A 35 -9.64 -24.45 7.10
C ASP A 35 -11.14 -24.68 6.88
N THR A 36 -11.91 -24.78 7.97
CA THR A 36 -13.35 -25.04 7.90
C THR A 36 -14.17 -23.78 7.76
N VAL A 37 -13.81 -22.73 8.52
CA VAL A 37 -14.59 -21.48 8.64
C VAL A 37 -14.24 -20.48 7.56
N CYS A 38 -12.95 -20.29 7.26
CA CYS A 38 -12.50 -19.23 6.38
C CYS A 38 -12.95 -19.34 4.92
N PRO A 39 -13.05 -20.52 4.30
CA PRO A 39 -13.54 -20.65 2.92
C PRO A 39 -14.98 -20.15 2.71
N THR A 40 -15.79 -20.15 3.77
CA THR A 40 -17.19 -19.71 3.72
C THR A 40 -17.40 -18.31 4.33
N CYS A 41 -16.33 -17.65 4.75
CA CYS A 41 -16.39 -16.33 5.37
C CYS A 41 -16.60 -15.25 4.31
N GLU A 42 -17.57 -14.37 4.53
CA GLU A 42 -17.87 -13.25 3.62
C GLU A 42 -17.31 -11.92 4.10
N ARG A 43 -17.08 -11.77 5.41
CA ARG A 43 -16.62 -10.51 6.01
C ARG A 43 -16.15 -10.70 7.46
N LEU A 44 -15.28 -9.79 7.90
CA LEU A 44 -14.68 -9.82 9.24
C LEU A 44 -15.72 -9.72 10.37
N SER A 45 -16.78 -8.93 10.20
CA SER A 45 -17.85 -8.78 11.22
C SER A 45 -18.61 -10.07 11.50
N ASN A 46 -18.56 -11.05 10.62
CA ASN A 46 -19.21 -12.36 10.74
C ASN A 46 -18.19 -13.48 11.02
N CYS A 47 -16.98 -13.14 11.43
CA CYS A 47 -15.93 -14.13 11.69
C CYS A 47 -16.33 -15.05 12.85
N LYS A 48 -16.28 -16.36 12.62
CA LYS A 48 -16.63 -17.41 13.60
C LYS A 48 -15.41 -18.03 14.28
N LEU A 49 -14.22 -17.48 14.05
CA LEU A 49 -12.99 -17.87 14.74
C LEU A 49 -12.94 -17.24 16.13
N ASP A 50 -12.31 -17.91 17.09
CA ASP A 50 -12.15 -17.43 18.47
C ASP A 50 -11.31 -16.12 18.52
N SER A 51 -10.38 -15.98 17.58
CA SER A 51 -9.64 -14.74 17.34
C SER A 51 -10.04 -14.15 15.98
N PRO A 52 -11.08 -13.32 15.89
CA PRO A 52 -11.57 -12.79 14.64
C PRO A 52 -10.46 -12.08 13.85
N GLY A 53 -10.37 -12.40 12.55
CA GLY A 53 -9.37 -11.80 11.65
C GLY A 53 -7.98 -12.42 11.70
N TRP A 54 -7.77 -13.46 12.52
CA TRP A 54 -6.54 -14.23 12.54
C TRP A 54 -6.76 -15.62 11.96
N GLN A 55 -5.80 -16.06 11.16
CA GLN A 55 -5.77 -17.40 10.56
C GLN A 55 -4.53 -18.15 11.01
N VAL A 56 -4.63 -19.45 11.16
CA VAL A 56 -3.54 -20.32 11.57
C VAL A 56 -3.19 -21.25 10.43
N PHE A 57 -1.93 -21.26 10.02
CA PHE A 57 -1.41 -22.03 8.90
C PHE A 57 -0.31 -22.97 9.37
N PHE A 58 -0.33 -24.21 8.86
CA PHE A 58 0.76 -25.14 9.07
C PHE A 58 2.01 -24.70 8.29
N ASP A 59 3.15 -24.64 8.97
CA ASP A 59 4.45 -24.32 8.37
C ASP A 59 5.24 -25.61 8.11
N SER A 60 5.10 -26.16 6.90
CA SER A 60 5.74 -27.42 6.53
C SER A 60 7.26 -27.37 6.60
N ALA A 61 7.88 -26.25 6.16
CA ALA A 61 9.34 -26.11 6.18
C ALA A 61 9.91 -26.04 7.61
N ALA A 62 9.23 -25.30 8.48
CA ALA A 62 9.62 -25.28 9.89
C ALA A 62 9.33 -26.60 10.60
N ALA A 63 8.22 -27.27 10.25
CA ALA A 63 7.87 -28.56 10.82
C ALA A 63 8.88 -29.66 10.46
N GLU A 64 9.37 -29.69 9.23
CA GLU A 64 10.44 -30.56 8.77
C GLU A 64 11.74 -30.31 9.54
N ARG A 65 12.13 -29.03 9.66
CA ARG A 65 13.34 -28.61 10.37
C ARG A 65 13.33 -29.00 11.86
N TYR A 66 12.20 -28.79 12.53
CA TYR A 66 12.07 -28.98 13.97
C TYR A 66 11.49 -30.37 14.35
N ARG A 67 11.11 -31.18 13.36
CA ARG A 67 10.50 -32.54 13.55
C ARG A 67 9.26 -32.53 14.47
N ARG A 68 8.49 -31.43 14.42
CA ARG A 68 7.24 -31.26 15.17
C ARG A 68 6.29 -30.36 14.38
N PRO A 69 4.96 -30.42 14.65
CA PRO A 69 4.05 -29.45 14.06
C PRO A 69 4.45 -28.02 14.41
N VAL A 70 4.55 -27.15 13.42
CA VAL A 70 4.81 -25.71 13.58
C VAL A 70 3.74 -24.95 12.83
N PHE A 71 3.22 -23.90 13.46
CA PHE A 71 2.16 -23.08 12.92
C PHE A 71 2.57 -21.62 12.87
N ARG A 72 2.07 -20.92 11.86
CA ARG A 72 2.19 -19.48 11.72
C ARG A 72 0.82 -18.84 11.85
N TYR A 73 0.77 -17.72 12.55
CA TYR A 73 -0.42 -16.89 12.65
C TYR A 73 -0.33 -15.76 11.64
N GLY A 74 -1.40 -15.54 10.89
CA GLY A 74 -1.49 -14.48 9.90
C GLY A 74 -2.84 -13.78 9.96
N LYS A 75 -2.86 -12.53 9.57
CA LYS A 75 -4.11 -11.78 9.43
C LYS A 75 -4.90 -12.30 8.24
N CYS A 76 -6.21 -12.45 8.40
CA CYS A 76 -7.06 -12.84 7.29
C CYS A 76 -7.17 -11.74 6.23
N PRO A 77 -7.51 -12.07 4.95
CA PRO A 77 -7.64 -11.09 3.88
C PRO A 77 -8.63 -9.95 4.21
N TYR A 78 -9.73 -10.24 4.90
CA TYR A 78 -10.72 -9.22 5.30
C TYR A 78 -10.17 -8.24 6.34
N TRP A 79 -9.36 -8.71 7.28
CA TRP A 79 -8.65 -7.85 8.22
C TRP A 79 -7.64 -6.97 7.50
N GLN A 80 -6.83 -7.57 6.62
CA GLN A 80 -5.85 -6.82 5.83
C GLN A 80 -6.51 -5.75 4.97
N ALA A 81 -7.59 -6.09 4.27
CA ALA A 81 -8.35 -5.13 3.47
C ALA A 81 -8.94 -3.98 4.32
N GLN A 82 -9.41 -4.28 5.53
CA GLN A 82 -9.91 -3.25 6.45
C GLN A 82 -8.80 -2.34 6.96
N GLU A 83 -7.63 -2.88 7.31
CA GLU A 83 -6.46 -2.08 7.70
C GLU A 83 -6.00 -1.16 6.56
N VAL A 84 -5.90 -1.70 5.34
CA VAL A 84 -5.57 -0.93 4.12
C VAL A 84 -6.59 0.19 3.92
N HIS A 85 -7.88 -0.13 4.00
CA HIS A 85 -8.94 0.87 3.88
C HIS A 85 -8.82 1.98 4.93
N GLN A 86 -8.65 1.61 6.19
CA GLN A 86 -8.49 2.56 7.30
C GLN A 86 -7.23 3.42 7.16
N GLN A 87 -6.12 2.83 6.72
CA GLN A 87 -4.87 3.55 6.47
C GLN A 87 -5.05 4.61 5.38
N VAL A 88 -5.69 4.26 4.28
CA VAL A 88 -5.99 5.19 3.19
C VAL A 88 -7.00 6.25 3.64
N GLU A 89 -8.06 5.86 4.37
CA GLU A 89 -9.06 6.78 4.90
C GLU A 89 -8.44 7.86 5.82
N ASN A 90 -7.55 7.46 6.72
CA ASN A 90 -6.86 8.38 7.62
C ASN A 90 -5.97 9.37 6.86
N ALA A 91 -5.37 8.96 5.73
CA ALA A 91 -4.49 9.80 4.94
C ALA A 91 -5.23 10.78 4.04
N VAL A 92 -6.22 10.31 3.28
CA VAL A 92 -6.90 11.09 2.20
C VAL A 92 -8.41 11.25 2.42
N GLY A 93 -8.95 10.72 3.52
CA GLY A 93 -10.36 10.81 3.89
C GLY A 93 -11.26 9.78 3.20
N LYS A 94 -12.49 9.65 3.72
CA LYS A 94 -13.49 8.65 3.32
C LYS A 94 -13.77 8.63 1.82
N ARG A 95 -13.83 9.80 1.19
CA ARG A 95 -14.13 9.94 -0.23
C ARG A 95 -13.15 9.19 -1.13
N PHE A 96 -11.87 9.16 -0.77
CA PHE A 96 -10.82 8.51 -1.55
C PHE A 96 -10.57 7.08 -1.08
N ALA A 97 -10.87 6.74 0.16
CA ALA A 97 -10.71 5.40 0.70
C ALA A 97 -11.54 4.33 -0.06
N VAL A 98 -12.68 4.70 -0.65
CA VAL A 98 -13.51 3.80 -1.47
C VAL A 98 -13.01 3.66 -2.92
N ARG A 99 -12.01 4.45 -3.36
CA ARG A 99 -11.50 4.41 -4.73
C ARG A 99 -10.63 3.17 -4.95
N SER A 100 -10.84 2.53 -6.10
CA SER A 100 -10.08 1.36 -6.55
C SER A 100 -10.17 1.26 -8.08
N PHE A 101 -9.41 0.38 -8.70
CA PHE A 101 -9.57 0.09 -10.13
C PHE A 101 -11.00 -0.34 -10.50
N LEU A 102 -11.70 -1.05 -9.59
CA LEU A 102 -13.09 -1.49 -9.81
C LEU A 102 -14.11 -0.34 -9.79
N THR A 103 -13.78 0.77 -9.13
CA THR A 103 -14.67 1.95 -9.07
C THR A 103 -14.30 3.03 -10.10
N TRP A 104 -13.39 2.71 -11.03
CA TRP A 104 -13.01 3.62 -12.09
C TRP A 104 -14.12 3.80 -13.12
N ILE A 105 -14.31 5.01 -13.58
CA ILE A 105 -15.24 5.32 -14.68
C ILE A 105 -14.41 5.49 -15.94
N HIS A 106 -14.59 4.56 -16.89
CA HIS A 106 -13.88 4.56 -18.15
C HIS A 106 -14.41 5.63 -19.11
N THR A 107 -13.51 6.30 -19.82
CA THR A 107 -13.79 7.17 -20.97
C THR A 107 -12.62 7.04 -21.96
N GLU A 108 -12.86 7.31 -23.21
CA GLU A 108 -11.81 7.22 -24.27
C GLU A 108 -10.57 8.05 -23.93
N GLU A 109 -10.75 9.22 -23.33
CA GLU A 109 -9.67 10.14 -22.97
C GLU A 109 -8.77 9.63 -21.85
N ASN A 110 -9.30 8.80 -20.94
CA ASN A 110 -8.56 8.35 -19.75
C ASN A 110 -8.16 6.88 -19.78
N GLU A 111 -8.58 6.14 -20.79
CA GLU A 111 -8.28 4.73 -20.96
C GLU A 111 -6.76 4.46 -21.00
N PRO A 112 -5.95 5.24 -21.75
CA PRO A 112 -4.50 5.03 -21.76
C PRO A 112 -3.86 5.17 -20.37
N ALA A 113 -4.31 6.17 -19.60
CA ALA A 113 -3.80 6.38 -18.24
C ALA A 113 -4.23 5.27 -17.28
N PHE A 114 -5.47 4.78 -17.42
CA PHE A 114 -5.97 3.64 -16.65
C PHE A 114 -5.18 2.36 -16.96
N ASN A 115 -5.00 2.04 -18.24
CA ASN A 115 -4.30 0.83 -18.66
C ASN A 115 -2.84 0.84 -18.16
N THR A 116 -2.12 1.96 -18.33
CA THR A 116 -0.76 2.10 -17.82
C THR A 116 -0.71 1.96 -16.30
N ALA A 117 -1.64 2.56 -15.57
CA ALA A 117 -1.70 2.45 -14.11
C ALA A 117 -2.03 1.02 -13.65
N LYS A 118 -2.89 0.31 -14.38
CA LYS A 118 -3.28 -1.07 -14.11
C LYS A 118 -2.13 -2.02 -14.38
N ASP A 119 -1.46 -1.89 -15.53
CA ASP A 119 -0.29 -2.69 -15.92
C ASP A 119 0.85 -2.52 -14.90
N TYR A 120 1.11 -1.27 -14.49
CA TYR A 120 2.09 -0.97 -13.44
C TYR A 120 1.70 -1.67 -12.12
N ALA A 121 0.44 -1.56 -11.70
CA ALA A 121 -0.03 -2.21 -10.49
C ALA A 121 0.07 -3.74 -10.57
N ASP A 122 -0.23 -4.34 -11.72
CA ASP A 122 -0.16 -5.79 -11.91
C ASP A 122 1.28 -6.32 -11.87
N GLN A 123 2.25 -5.53 -12.30
CA GLN A 123 3.68 -5.87 -12.29
C GLN A 123 4.40 -5.46 -10.99
N LEU A 124 3.73 -4.74 -10.08
CA LEU A 124 4.34 -4.20 -8.87
C LEU A 124 4.83 -5.31 -7.94
N THR A 125 6.10 -5.27 -7.57
CA THR A 125 6.77 -6.17 -6.63
C THR A 125 7.59 -5.37 -5.62
N LYS A 126 8.21 -6.05 -4.66
CA LYS A 126 9.17 -5.42 -3.72
C LYS A 126 10.46 -4.94 -4.40
N ASP A 127 10.76 -5.46 -5.59
CA ASP A 127 11.94 -5.08 -6.36
C ASP A 127 11.66 -3.97 -7.39
N THR A 128 10.42 -3.47 -7.43
CA THR A 128 10.06 -2.34 -8.31
C THR A 128 10.78 -1.08 -7.86
N THR A 129 11.47 -0.41 -8.78
CA THR A 129 12.27 0.80 -8.52
C THR A 129 11.74 2.05 -9.21
N SER A 130 10.97 1.88 -10.27
CA SER A 130 10.38 2.99 -11.03
C SER A 130 9.02 3.40 -10.48
N GLY A 131 8.63 4.65 -10.70
CA GLY A 131 7.34 5.21 -10.30
C GLY A 131 6.52 5.73 -11.47
N LEU A 132 5.40 6.40 -11.16
CA LEU A 132 4.56 7.09 -12.14
C LEU A 132 4.32 8.53 -11.71
N MET A 133 4.27 9.45 -12.67
CA MET A 133 3.87 10.84 -12.42
C MET A 133 2.61 11.16 -13.24
N PHE A 134 1.49 11.33 -12.57
CA PHE A 134 0.20 11.69 -13.16
C PHE A 134 0.08 13.21 -13.27
N VAL A 135 0.05 13.72 -14.50
CA VAL A 135 0.04 15.15 -14.80
C VAL A 135 -1.24 15.53 -15.55
N GLY A 136 -1.94 16.58 -15.13
CA GLY A 136 -3.12 17.06 -15.85
C GLY A 136 -4.12 17.79 -14.96
N ASN A 137 -5.23 18.24 -15.54
CA ASN A 137 -6.21 19.10 -14.90
C ASN A 137 -6.82 18.52 -13.62
N VAL A 138 -7.36 19.39 -12.77
CA VAL A 138 -8.06 19.02 -11.54
C VAL A 138 -9.31 18.20 -11.88
N GLY A 139 -9.55 17.12 -11.14
CA GLY A 139 -10.79 16.32 -11.28
C GLY A 139 -10.75 15.25 -12.36
N THR A 140 -9.62 15.03 -13.04
CA THR A 140 -9.48 14.01 -14.11
C THR A 140 -9.29 12.58 -13.60
N GLY A 141 -9.03 12.37 -12.31
CA GLY A 141 -8.92 11.04 -11.70
C GLY A 141 -7.53 10.63 -11.24
N LYS A 142 -6.52 11.48 -11.27
CA LYS A 142 -5.13 11.20 -10.86
C LYS A 142 -5.02 10.56 -9.48
N THR A 143 -5.56 11.22 -8.46
CA THR A 143 -5.58 10.69 -7.08
C THR A 143 -6.33 9.35 -6.99
N HIS A 144 -7.38 9.13 -7.80
CA HIS A 144 -8.10 7.87 -7.83
C HIS A 144 -7.19 6.71 -8.25
N LEU A 145 -6.46 6.84 -9.37
CA LEU A 145 -5.54 5.79 -9.83
C LEU A 145 -4.34 5.63 -8.87
N ALA A 146 -3.81 6.73 -8.33
CA ALA A 146 -2.72 6.67 -7.36
C ALA A 146 -3.12 5.88 -6.09
N VAL A 147 -4.33 6.12 -5.56
CA VAL A 147 -4.88 5.34 -4.43
C VAL A 147 -5.14 3.88 -4.82
N SER A 148 -5.60 3.62 -6.05
CA SER A 148 -5.84 2.26 -6.53
C SER A 148 -4.55 1.43 -6.57
N ILE A 149 -3.46 2.02 -7.06
CA ILE A 149 -2.13 1.37 -7.08
C ILE A 149 -1.61 1.15 -5.66
N LEU A 150 -1.73 2.16 -4.78
CA LEU A 150 -1.31 2.02 -3.39
C LEU A 150 -2.02 0.85 -2.69
N LYS A 151 -3.32 0.68 -2.91
CA LYS A 151 -4.06 -0.45 -2.35
C LYS A 151 -3.50 -1.79 -2.82
N VAL A 152 -3.22 -1.93 -4.11
CA VAL A 152 -2.58 -3.14 -4.64
C VAL A 152 -1.21 -3.39 -4.01
N ALA A 153 -0.40 -2.34 -3.80
CA ALA A 153 0.88 -2.45 -3.10
C ALA A 153 0.69 -3.00 -1.66
N LEU A 154 -0.22 -2.40 -0.91
CA LEU A 154 -0.52 -2.80 0.48
C LEU A 154 -1.09 -4.22 0.56
N ASP A 155 -2.00 -4.60 -0.35
CA ASP A 155 -2.58 -5.95 -0.43
C ASP A 155 -1.52 -7.02 -0.73
N ARG A 156 -0.44 -6.65 -1.44
CA ARG A 156 0.74 -7.51 -1.67
C ARG A 156 1.76 -7.48 -0.53
N GLY A 157 1.46 -6.83 0.58
CA GLY A 157 2.36 -6.71 1.73
C GLY A 157 3.57 -5.80 1.48
N ILE A 158 3.49 -4.91 0.49
CA ILE A 158 4.49 -3.85 0.25
C ILE A 158 4.19 -2.69 1.19
N SER A 159 5.17 -2.30 2.02
CA SER A 159 5.02 -1.15 2.92
C SER A 159 4.80 0.13 2.11
N GLY A 160 3.64 0.75 2.24
CA GLY A 160 3.29 1.94 1.46
C GLY A 160 2.56 3.00 2.26
N ALA A 161 2.54 4.22 1.74
CA ALA A 161 1.75 5.33 2.27
C ALA A 161 1.31 6.30 1.17
N ILE A 162 0.31 7.10 1.46
CA ILE A 162 -0.05 8.28 0.68
C ILE A 162 0.10 9.52 1.54
N VAL A 163 0.68 10.55 0.96
CA VAL A 163 0.91 11.84 1.58
C VAL A 163 0.33 12.92 0.68
N VAL A 164 -0.61 13.68 1.21
CA VAL A 164 -1.11 14.90 0.57
C VAL A 164 -0.12 16.02 0.91
N MET A 165 0.62 16.50 -0.09
CA MET A 165 1.78 17.37 0.14
C MET A 165 1.48 18.63 0.93
N PRO A 166 0.41 19.42 0.64
CA PRO A 166 0.07 20.58 1.46
C PRO A 166 -0.13 20.26 2.94
N LYS A 167 -0.76 19.08 3.23
CA LYS A 167 -1.02 18.64 4.59
C LYS A 167 0.27 18.24 5.32
N LEU A 168 1.14 17.48 4.67
CA LEU A 168 2.43 17.11 5.25
C LEU A 168 3.27 18.34 5.62
N LEU A 169 3.37 19.30 4.71
CA LEU A 169 4.14 20.53 4.93
C LEU A 169 3.56 21.38 6.07
N GLU A 170 2.24 21.39 6.21
CA GLU A 170 1.57 22.04 7.34
C GLU A 170 1.87 21.33 8.67
N GLU A 171 1.80 19.99 8.70
CA GLU A 171 2.14 19.17 9.88
C GLU A 171 3.60 19.38 10.30
N ILE A 172 4.55 19.38 9.35
CA ILE A 172 5.96 19.66 9.61
C ILE A 172 6.15 21.10 10.16
N ARG A 173 5.44 22.08 9.57
CA ARG A 173 5.50 23.48 10.06
C ARG A 173 4.95 23.64 11.48
N GLN A 174 3.87 22.94 11.83
CA GLN A 174 3.30 22.96 13.18
C GLN A 174 4.18 22.26 14.20
N ALA A 175 4.94 21.23 13.78
CA ALA A 175 5.93 20.56 14.60
C ALA A 175 7.24 21.36 14.77
N TYR A 176 7.36 22.53 14.12
CA TYR A 176 8.56 23.36 14.16
C TYR A 176 8.85 23.84 15.58
N GLY A 177 9.99 23.42 16.12
CA GLY A 177 10.37 23.62 17.53
C GLY A 177 10.42 22.31 18.33
N ASP A 178 9.69 21.29 17.91
CA ASP A 178 9.84 19.91 18.38
C ASP A 178 10.61 19.08 17.32
N LYS A 179 11.95 19.08 17.45
CA LYS A 179 12.84 18.41 16.50
C LYS A 179 12.54 16.92 16.32
N GLU A 180 12.01 16.25 17.34
CA GLU A 180 11.68 14.83 17.26
C GLU A 180 10.39 14.57 16.49
N ALA A 181 9.37 15.44 16.62
CA ALA A 181 8.13 15.32 15.89
C ALA A 181 8.31 15.63 14.40
N ASP A 182 9.06 16.69 14.07
CA ASP A 182 9.41 17.09 12.72
C ASP A 182 10.18 15.97 11.98
N GLN A 183 11.22 15.44 12.61
CA GLN A 183 12.00 14.34 12.05
C GLN A 183 11.17 13.08 11.83
N ARG A 184 10.28 12.72 12.76
CA ARG A 184 9.42 11.52 12.65
C ARG A 184 8.44 11.60 11.48
N LEU A 185 7.84 12.76 11.22
CA LEU A 185 6.91 12.95 10.10
C LEU A 185 7.61 12.84 8.75
N ALA A 186 8.71 13.58 8.58
CA ALA A 186 9.51 13.52 7.36
C ALA A 186 10.11 12.12 7.12
N GLN A 187 10.59 11.47 8.17
CA GLN A 187 11.17 10.13 8.12
C GLN A 187 10.15 9.07 7.71
N ARG A 188 8.93 9.11 8.26
CA ARG A 188 7.86 8.19 7.87
C ARG A 188 7.55 8.22 6.36
N ALA A 189 7.54 9.40 5.75
CA ALA A 189 7.34 9.54 4.31
C ALA A 189 8.56 9.05 3.50
N ARG A 190 9.79 9.25 4.02
CA ARG A 190 11.02 8.82 3.35
C ARG A 190 11.19 7.31 3.34
N GLU A 191 10.91 6.64 4.46
CA GLU A 191 11.23 5.21 4.69
C GLU A 191 10.20 4.23 4.12
N LYS A 192 9.00 4.67 3.76
CA LYS A 192 8.03 3.77 3.12
C LYS A 192 8.57 3.28 1.79
N HIS A 193 8.53 1.96 1.57
CA HIS A 193 8.99 1.40 0.31
C HIS A 193 8.24 2.00 -0.87
N PHE A 194 6.91 2.01 -0.83
CA PHE A 194 6.04 2.59 -1.83
C PHE A 194 5.38 3.88 -1.32
N LEU A 195 5.49 4.99 -2.06
CA LEU A 195 4.93 6.27 -1.64
C LEU A 195 4.10 6.92 -2.75
N VAL A 196 2.94 7.43 -2.37
CA VAL A 196 2.15 8.33 -3.20
C VAL A 196 2.29 9.75 -2.66
N LEU A 197 2.77 10.68 -3.50
CA LEU A 197 2.82 12.13 -3.26
C LEU A 197 1.66 12.78 -4.03
N ASP A 198 0.58 13.08 -3.32
CA ASP A 198 -0.64 13.62 -3.93
C ASP A 198 -0.66 15.15 -3.90
N ASP A 199 -1.16 15.76 -4.98
CA ASP A 199 -1.27 17.20 -5.18
C ASP A 199 0.08 17.94 -5.07
N LEU A 200 1.14 17.39 -5.68
CA LEU A 200 2.49 17.94 -5.66
C LEU A 200 2.57 19.28 -6.41
N GLY A 201 3.19 20.28 -5.79
CA GLY A 201 3.47 21.59 -6.39
C GLY A 201 2.34 22.61 -6.25
N VAL A 202 1.26 22.28 -5.52
CA VAL A 202 0.14 23.19 -5.22
C VAL A 202 0.49 24.16 -4.08
N GLU A 203 1.58 23.89 -3.36
CA GLU A 203 2.05 24.65 -2.23
C GLU A 203 2.61 26.02 -2.66
N LYS A 204 2.60 26.98 -1.73
CA LYS A 204 3.30 28.24 -1.95
C LYS A 204 4.80 27.98 -2.07
N PRO A 205 5.46 28.41 -3.16
CA PRO A 205 6.85 28.09 -3.45
C PRO A 205 7.80 28.94 -2.57
N THR A 206 7.99 28.52 -1.31
CA THR A 206 9.02 29.08 -0.43
C THR A 206 10.30 28.23 -0.50
N ASP A 207 11.45 28.82 -0.16
CA ASP A 207 12.72 28.07 -0.18
C ASP A 207 12.69 26.90 0.79
N TRP A 208 12.05 27.05 1.94
CA TRP A 208 11.85 25.99 2.89
C TRP A 208 11.02 24.80 2.30
N VAL A 209 9.92 25.09 1.60
CA VAL A 209 9.10 24.07 0.91
C VAL A 209 9.92 23.35 -0.13
N ARG A 210 10.69 24.06 -0.95
CA ARG A 210 11.59 23.48 -1.95
C ARG A 210 12.63 22.56 -1.33
N GLU A 211 13.21 22.98 -0.21
CA GLU A 211 14.19 22.18 0.53
C GLU A 211 13.57 20.87 1.06
N GLN A 212 12.41 20.91 1.71
CA GLN A 212 11.74 19.71 2.24
C GLN A 212 11.38 18.73 1.13
N LEU A 213 10.85 19.23 0.01
CA LEU A 213 10.52 18.41 -1.16
C LEU A 213 11.77 17.81 -1.79
N TYR A 214 12.83 18.60 -1.93
CA TYR A 214 14.10 18.12 -2.44
C TYR A 214 14.66 16.99 -1.58
N LEU A 215 14.70 17.16 -0.26
CA LEU A 215 15.20 16.14 0.67
C LEU A 215 14.38 14.84 0.58
N LEU A 216 13.06 14.94 0.47
CA LEU A 216 12.19 13.78 0.34
C LEU A 216 12.42 13.05 -0.99
N VAL A 217 12.36 13.76 -2.10
CA VAL A 217 12.51 13.19 -3.45
C VAL A 217 13.91 12.66 -3.67
N ASN A 218 14.95 13.40 -3.22
CA ASN A 218 16.34 12.98 -3.34
C ASN A 218 16.63 11.67 -2.59
N HIS A 219 16.13 11.55 -1.35
CA HIS A 219 16.26 10.30 -0.59
C HIS A 219 15.64 9.12 -1.35
N ARG A 220 14.44 9.28 -1.91
CA ARG A 220 13.76 8.22 -2.63
C ARG A 220 14.45 7.86 -3.94
N TYR A 221 14.97 8.87 -4.64
CA TYR A 221 15.78 8.71 -5.85
C TYR A 221 17.06 7.90 -5.57
N GLU A 222 17.83 8.28 -4.54
CA GLU A 222 19.07 7.60 -4.17
C GLU A 222 18.86 6.14 -3.71
N HIS A 223 17.70 5.84 -3.10
CA HIS A 223 17.38 4.52 -2.59
C HIS A 223 16.49 3.70 -3.52
N LEU A 224 16.29 4.17 -4.76
CA LEU A 224 15.46 3.51 -5.79
C LEU A 224 14.05 3.12 -5.27
N LEU A 225 13.45 3.99 -4.46
CA LEU A 225 12.15 3.74 -3.85
C LEU A 225 11.01 4.19 -4.80
N PRO A 226 10.12 3.28 -5.24
CA PRO A 226 9.06 3.61 -6.19
C PRO A 226 8.11 4.66 -5.64
N THR A 227 7.86 5.69 -6.45
CA THR A 227 7.09 6.86 -6.06
C THR A 227 6.03 7.17 -7.10
N ILE A 228 4.78 7.31 -6.68
CA ILE A 228 3.71 7.85 -7.51
C ILE A 228 3.52 9.32 -7.16
N CYS A 229 3.55 10.20 -8.15
CA CYS A 229 3.24 11.61 -7.97
C CYS A 229 1.95 11.99 -8.69
N THR A 230 1.13 12.84 -8.10
CA THR A 230 0.05 13.50 -8.82
C THR A 230 0.25 15.02 -8.79
N THR A 231 0.00 15.67 -9.90
CA THR A 231 0.10 17.12 -10.01
C THR A 231 -0.89 17.67 -11.05
N ASN A 232 -1.34 18.89 -10.83
CA ASN A 232 -2.10 19.67 -11.82
C ASN A 232 -1.27 20.71 -12.55
N LEU A 233 0.03 20.76 -12.26
CA LEU A 233 0.97 21.69 -12.90
C LEU A 233 1.65 21.03 -14.09
N GLY A 234 1.92 21.82 -15.14
CA GLY A 234 2.84 21.44 -16.19
C GLY A 234 4.29 21.42 -15.68
N LEU A 235 5.21 20.74 -16.41
CA LEU A 235 6.60 20.58 -15.98
C LEU A 235 7.28 21.92 -15.66
N LYS A 236 7.12 22.95 -16.52
CA LYS A 236 7.70 24.28 -16.28
C LYS A 236 7.14 24.98 -15.04
N GLU A 237 5.88 24.73 -14.72
CA GLU A 237 5.25 25.26 -13.50
C GLU A 237 5.74 24.52 -12.26
N MET A 238 5.93 23.22 -12.36
CA MET A 238 6.55 22.41 -11.30
C MET A 238 7.97 22.90 -11.00
N GLU A 239 8.81 23.13 -12.02
CA GLU A 239 10.16 23.68 -11.84
C GLU A 239 10.16 24.99 -11.07
N ARG A 240 9.21 25.88 -11.36
CA ARG A 240 9.04 27.15 -10.64
C ARG A 240 8.56 26.94 -9.20
N SER A 241 7.71 25.95 -8.97
CA SER A 241 7.13 25.68 -7.66
C SER A 241 8.08 24.93 -6.75
N ILE A 242 8.59 23.77 -7.18
CA ILE A 242 9.36 22.82 -6.35
C ILE A 242 10.87 22.78 -6.68
N GLY A 243 11.29 23.53 -7.69
CA GLY A 243 12.69 23.63 -8.11
C GLY A 243 13.09 22.60 -9.16
N THR A 244 13.95 23.03 -10.11
CA THR A 244 14.41 22.22 -11.26
C THR A 244 15.03 20.90 -10.82
N ARG A 245 15.91 20.91 -9.83
CA ARG A 245 16.59 19.69 -9.35
C ARG A 245 15.63 18.62 -8.84
N THR A 246 14.53 19.01 -8.20
CA THR A 246 13.49 18.08 -7.72
C THR A 246 12.72 17.51 -8.89
N VAL A 247 12.38 18.32 -9.88
CA VAL A 247 11.66 17.90 -11.08
C VAL A 247 12.51 16.95 -11.93
N ASP A 248 13.80 17.25 -12.13
CA ASP A 248 14.73 16.37 -12.88
C ASP A 248 14.75 14.95 -12.29
N ARG A 249 14.84 14.83 -10.95
CA ARG A 249 14.81 13.50 -10.29
C ARG A 249 13.47 12.80 -10.47
N LEU A 250 12.37 13.54 -10.38
CA LEU A 250 11.04 12.96 -10.61
C LEU A 250 10.87 12.47 -12.05
N ILE A 251 11.41 13.18 -13.04
CA ILE A 251 11.37 12.76 -14.45
C ILE A 251 12.22 11.51 -14.67
N GLU A 252 13.36 11.39 -14.00
CA GLU A 252 14.25 10.24 -14.12
C GLU A 252 13.65 8.98 -13.46
N MET A 253 13.01 9.13 -12.30
CA MET A 253 12.48 8.00 -11.55
C MET A 253 11.03 7.62 -11.88
N CYS A 254 10.27 8.45 -12.61
CA CYS A 254 8.85 8.26 -12.87
C CYS A 254 8.51 8.32 -14.36
N LEU A 255 7.71 7.37 -14.84
CA LEU A 255 7.05 7.49 -16.13
C LEU A 255 5.94 8.54 -16.06
N ILE A 256 6.00 9.55 -16.93
CA ILE A 256 5.00 10.62 -16.97
C ILE A 256 3.75 10.15 -17.71
N ILE A 257 2.61 10.23 -17.06
CA ILE A 257 1.31 9.86 -17.60
C ILE A 257 0.41 11.12 -17.69
N PRO A 258 0.13 11.61 -18.89
CA PRO A 258 -0.76 12.74 -19.05
C PRO A 258 -2.21 12.35 -18.80
N PHE A 259 -2.92 13.17 -18.03
CA PHE A 259 -4.37 13.10 -17.86
C PHE A 259 -5.02 14.21 -18.64
N THR A 260 -5.70 13.84 -19.70
CA THR A 260 -6.50 14.73 -20.54
C THR A 260 -7.97 14.69 -20.12
N GLY A 261 -8.79 15.60 -20.66
CA GLY A 261 -10.22 15.64 -20.43
C GLY A 261 -10.70 16.60 -19.34
N GLU A 262 -12.01 16.67 -19.18
CA GLU A 262 -12.68 17.58 -18.27
C GLU A 262 -12.78 17.05 -16.84
N SER A 263 -13.01 17.98 -15.90
CA SER A 263 -13.21 17.65 -14.49
C SER A 263 -14.49 16.84 -14.28
N ARG A 264 -14.37 15.65 -13.71
CA ARG A 264 -15.50 14.77 -13.35
C ARG A 264 -16.17 15.15 -12.02
N ARG A 265 -15.71 16.20 -11.35
CA ARG A 265 -16.30 16.70 -10.10
C ARG A 265 -17.56 17.54 -10.36
N ARG A 266 -17.81 17.93 -11.61
CA ARG A 266 -18.93 18.80 -11.99
C ARG A 266 -20.08 18.05 -12.68
N ARG A 267 -20.04 16.71 -12.63
CA ARG A 267 -21.15 15.86 -13.10
C ARG A 267 -22.00 15.38 -11.94
#